data_ee3da2429fe8322ac074545dbd118684
#
_entry.id   ee3da2429fe8322ac074545dbd118684
#
_cell.length_a   1.000
_cell.length_b   1.000
_cell.length_c   1.000
_cell.angle_alpha   90.00
_cell.angle_beta   90.00
_cell.angle_gamma   90.00
#
_symmetry.space_group_name_H-M   'P 1'
#
loop_
_entity.id
_entity.type
_entity.pdbx_description
1 polymer ?
#
loop_
_entity_poly.entity_id
_entity_poly.type
_entity_poly.pdbx_seq_one_letter_code
_entity_poly.pdbx_strand_id
1 'polypeptide(L)'
;MTGKYPWTNPDAKILPGNAALIIDTSAITLPKVMKQAGYVTGSVGKWHIGLGDGNVDWNERVYPGASEIGYDYSFIQAATNDRVPCVFLENNIVVGLDPNDPLYVDYRKNFSGEPTGKDNPELLRMHPSVGHAGSIVNGVPRIGFQKGGKAAQCGPR
;
A
#
# COMPACT_ATOMS: atom_id res chain seq x y z
N MET A 1 -9.20 -10.59 -11.39
CA MET A 1 -8.18 -10.24 -12.38
C MET A 1 -7.68 -11.43 -13.19
N THR A 2 -7.57 -12.62 -12.62
CA THR A 2 -7.04 -13.85 -13.28
C THR A 2 -8.12 -14.81 -13.78
N GLY A 3 -9.40 -14.48 -13.69
CA GLY A 3 -10.50 -15.39 -14.00
C GLY A 3 -10.71 -16.53 -12.99
N LYS A 4 -9.90 -16.59 -11.93
CA LYS A 4 -10.05 -17.58 -10.86
C LYS A 4 -10.81 -17.00 -9.67
N TYR A 5 -11.55 -17.83 -8.97
CA TYR A 5 -12.22 -17.43 -7.75
C TYR A 5 -11.24 -17.20 -6.59
N PRO A 6 -11.49 -16.24 -5.68
CA PRO A 6 -10.57 -15.94 -4.56
C PRO A 6 -10.25 -17.15 -3.68
N TRP A 7 -11.24 -18.01 -3.43
CA TRP A 7 -11.04 -19.20 -2.57
C TRP A 7 -10.14 -20.29 -3.18
N THR A 8 -9.77 -20.15 -4.47
CA THR A 8 -8.79 -21.07 -5.09
C THR A 8 -7.34 -20.64 -4.79
N ASN A 9 -7.15 -19.48 -4.19
CA ASN A 9 -5.84 -18.98 -3.75
C ASN A 9 -5.83 -18.91 -2.21
N PRO A 10 -4.98 -19.70 -1.52
CA PRO A 10 -4.89 -19.71 -0.06
C PRO A 10 -4.43 -18.35 0.52
N ASP A 11 -3.78 -17.52 -0.28
CA ASP A 11 -3.33 -16.18 0.10
C ASP A 11 -4.38 -15.09 -0.09
N ALA A 12 -5.54 -15.41 -0.66
CA ALA A 12 -6.65 -14.47 -0.84
C ALA A 12 -7.36 -14.18 0.50
N LYS A 13 -6.76 -13.32 1.30
CA LYS A 13 -7.23 -12.83 2.60
C LYS A 13 -7.07 -11.32 2.69
N ILE A 14 -7.50 -10.70 3.79
CA ILE A 14 -7.24 -9.28 4.04
C ILE A 14 -5.74 -9.13 4.36
N LEU A 15 -5.02 -8.52 3.45
CA LEU A 15 -3.57 -8.38 3.50
C LEU A 15 -3.15 -7.14 4.30
N PRO A 16 -2.00 -7.14 4.98
CA PRO A 16 -1.32 -5.92 5.40
C PRO A 16 -0.88 -5.11 4.18
N GLY A 17 -0.65 -3.80 4.36
CA GLY A 17 -0.30 -2.89 3.25
C GLY A 17 1.07 -3.17 2.63
N ASN A 18 1.94 -3.86 3.35
CA ASN A 18 3.27 -4.30 2.89
C ASN A 18 3.32 -5.78 2.51
N ALA A 19 2.18 -6.42 2.25
CA ALA A 19 2.17 -7.81 1.80
C ALA A 19 2.75 -7.95 0.39
N ALA A 20 3.36 -9.09 0.12
CA ALA A 20 3.79 -9.46 -1.22
C ALA A 20 2.61 -9.50 -2.21
N LEU A 21 2.89 -9.24 -3.48
CA LEU A 21 1.90 -9.37 -4.54
C LEU A 21 1.43 -10.83 -4.65
N ILE A 22 0.12 -11.06 -4.46
CA ILE A 22 -0.46 -12.41 -4.49
C ILE A 22 -0.85 -12.88 -5.89
N ILE A 23 -0.73 -12.02 -6.90
CA ILE A 23 -0.98 -12.39 -8.30
C ILE A 23 0.35 -12.77 -8.93
N ASP A 24 0.41 -13.98 -9.44
CA ASP A 24 1.53 -14.44 -10.24
C ASP A 24 1.69 -13.56 -11.49
N THR A 25 2.85 -12.95 -11.64
CA THR A 25 3.15 -12.06 -12.77
C THR A 25 3.17 -12.78 -14.11
N SER A 26 3.34 -14.11 -14.12
CA SER A 26 3.23 -14.94 -15.32
C SER A 26 1.78 -15.25 -15.72
N ALA A 27 0.82 -15.07 -14.81
CA ALA A 27 -0.58 -15.38 -15.05
C ALA A 27 -1.18 -14.51 -16.17
N ILE A 28 -2.15 -15.08 -16.88
CA ILE A 28 -3.00 -14.34 -17.80
C ILE A 28 -3.99 -13.50 -16.96
N THR A 29 -3.82 -12.21 -17.01
CA THR A 29 -4.65 -11.24 -16.28
C THR A 29 -5.57 -10.48 -17.23
N LEU A 30 -6.65 -9.91 -16.70
CA LEU A 30 -7.56 -9.08 -17.50
C LEU A 30 -6.83 -7.94 -18.24
N PRO A 31 -5.95 -7.12 -17.59
CA PRO A 31 -5.22 -6.08 -18.31
C PRO A 31 -4.35 -6.65 -19.44
N LYS A 32 -3.69 -7.80 -19.26
CA LYS A 32 -2.90 -8.42 -20.33
C LYS A 32 -3.77 -8.84 -21.54
N VAL A 33 -4.95 -9.39 -21.27
CA VAL A 33 -5.91 -9.76 -22.34
C VAL A 33 -6.39 -8.52 -23.08
N MET A 34 -6.74 -7.45 -22.34
CA MET A 34 -7.18 -6.19 -22.94
C MET A 34 -6.09 -5.54 -23.80
N LYS A 35 -4.83 -5.60 -23.37
CA LYS A 35 -3.69 -5.13 -24.18
C LYS A 35 -3.53 -5.89 -25.47
N GLN A 36 -3.72 -7.23 -25.46
CA GLN A 36 -3.69 -8.03 -26.69
C GLN A 36 -4.81 -7.62 -27.66
N ALA A 37 -5.92 -7.13 -27.14
CA ALA A 37 -7.03 -6.59 -27.95
C ALA A 37 -6.83 -5.12 -28.36
N GLY A 38 -5.67 -4.51 -28.07
CA GLY A 38 -5.32 -3.14 -28.48
C GLY A 38 -5.75 -2.04 -27.50
N TYR A 39 -6.22 -2.38 -26.30
CA TYR A 39 -6.57 -1.39 -25.29
C TYR A 39 -5.38 -0.92 -24.48
N VAL A 40 -5.39 0.34 -24.06
CA VAL A 40 -4.54 0.88 -22.99
C VAL A 40 -5.24 0.64 -21.66
N THR A 41 -4.51 0.15 -20.66
CA THR A 41 -5.08 -0.30 -19.40
C THR A 41 -4.62 0.56 -18.22
N GLY A 42 -5.54 0.94 -17.34
CA GLY A 42 -5.24 1.73 -16.14
C GLY A 42 -5.87 1.15 -14.89
N SER A 43 -5.19 1.33 -13.74
CA SER A 43 -5.70 0.99 -12.42
C SER A 43 -5.64 2.22 -11.52
N VAL A 44 -6.79 2.65 -10.97
CA VAL A 44 -6.87 3.82 -10.09
C VAL A 44 -7.64 3.46 -8.82
N GLY A 45 -7.10 3.85 -7.66
CA GLY A 45 -7.77 3.71 -6.38
C GLY A 45 -7.15 2.64 -5.46
N LYS A 46 -7.98 1.94 -4.68
CA LYS A 46 -7.53 0.92 -3.73
C LYS A 46 -6.98 -0.31 -4.45
N TRP A 47 -5.75 -0.70 -4.09
CA TRP A 47 -5.11 -1.90 -4.63
C TRP A 47 -5.40 -3.15 -3.77
N HIS A 48 -4.82 -3.27 -2.63
CA HIS A 48 -5.03 -4.27 -1.58
C HIS A 48 -4.84 -5.74 -1.98
N ILE A 49 -4.00 -6.03 -2.94
CA ILE A 49 -3.63 -7.38 -3.37
C ILE A 49 -2.13 -7.65 -3.28
N GLY A 50 -1.47 -6.86 -2.45
CA GLY A 50 -0.03 -6.92 -2.22
C GLY A 50 0.80 -6.23 -3.29
N LEU A 51 2.04 -5.92 -2.92
CA LEU A 51 3.03 -5.23 -3.76
C LEU A 51 4.43 -5.76 -3.39
N GLY A 52 5.30 -5.83 -4.36
CA GLY A 52 6.66 -6.34 -4.15
C GLY A 52 6.67 -7.84 -3.79
N ASP A 53 7.74 -8.24 -3.17
CA ASP A 53 8.02 -9.61 -2.71
C ASP A 53 7.78 -9.83 -1.21
N GLY A 54 7.23 -8.81 -0.52
CA GLY A 54 7.01 -8.81 0.94
C GLY A 54 8.12 -8.09 1.72
N ASN A 55 9.15 -7.61 1.04
CA ASN A 55 10.24 -6.83 1.63
C ASN A 55 10.47 -5.54 0.83
N VAL A 56 9.43 -4.69 0.82
CA VAL A 56 9.35 -3.51 -0.04
C VAL A 56 10.17 -2.36 0.53
N ASP A 57 11.14 -1.84 -0.25
CA ASP A 57 11.67 -0.50 -0.05
C ASP A 57 10.75 0.52 -0.73
N TRP A 58 10.04 1.30 0.07
CA TRP A 58 9.07 2.29 -0.41
C TRP A 58 9.73 3.54 -1.01
N ASN A 59 11.06 3.67 -0.88
CA ASN A 59 11.80 4.80 -1.43
C ASN A 59 12.30 4.53 -2.85
N GLU A 60 12.14 3.29 -3.31
CA GLU A 60 12.48 2.83 -4.63
C GLU A 60 11.24 2.42 -5.43
N ARG A 61 11.44 2.04 -6.69
CA ARG A 61 10.38 1.44 -7.49
C ARG A 61 9.95 0.11 -6.89
N VAL A 62 8.70 -0.02 -6.52
CA VAL A 62 8.12 -1.27 -6.00
C VAL A 62 7.98 -2.30 -7.11
N TYR A 63 8.61 -3.45 -6.93
CA TYR A 63 8.60 -4.56 -7.90
C TYR A 63 8.44 -5.91 -7.20
N PRO A 64 7.56 -6.80 -7.71
CA PRO A 64 6.55 -6.55 -8.74
C PRO A 64 5.37 -5.71 -8.25
N GLY A 65 4.64 -5.07 -9.18
CA GLY A 65 3.48 -4.25 -8.88
C GLY A 65 2.42 -4.29 -9.99
N ALA A 66 1.71 -3.20 -10.17
CA ALA A 66 0.60 -3.11 -11.13
C ALA A 66 1.05 -3.29 -12.59
N SER A 67 2.21 -2.76 -12.95
CA SER A 67 2.75 -2.89 -14.31
C SER A 67 3.10 -4.34 -14.68
N GLU A 68 3.60 -5.12 -13.73
CA GLU A 68 4.02 -6.50 -13.96
C GLU A 68 2.84 -7.44 -14.19
N ILE A 69 1.66 -7.08 -13.69
CA ILE A 69 0.45 -7.83 -13.98
C ILE A 69 -0.35 -7.28 -15.16
N GLY A 70 0.20 -6.27 -15.87
CA GLY A 70 -0.25 -5.88 -17.19
C GLY A 70 -0.87 -4.49 -17.33
N TYR A 71 -0.94 -3.68 -16.29
CA TYR A 71 -1.42 -2.30 -16.40
C TYR A 71 -0.37 -1.40 -17.05
N ASP A 72 -0.81 -0.54 -17.99
CA ASP A 72 0.02 0.49 -18.61
C ASP A 72 0.22 1.70 -17.71
N TYR A 73 -0.80 1.99 -16.89
CA TYR A 73 -0.81 3.07 -15.92
C TYR A 73 -1.40 2.61 -14.59
N SER A 74 -0.88 3.12 -13.49
CA SER A 74 -1.50 2.92 -12.19
C SER A 74 -1.35 4.14 -11.29
N PHE A 75 -2.44 4.50 -10.57
CA PHE A 75 -2.42 5.46 -9.48
C PHE A 75 -3.20 4.86 -8.30
N ILE A 76 -2.49 4.25 -7.38
CA ILE A 76 -3.08 3.34 -6.41
C ILE A 76 -2.67 3.66 -4.97
N GLN A 77 -3.49 3.23 -4.00
CA GLN A 77 -3.08 3.02 -2.62
C GLN A 77 -2.70 1.56 -2.41
N ALA A 78 -1.61 1.30 -1.68
CA ALA A 78 -1.12 -0.06 -1.43
C ALA A 78 -2.18 -0.97 -0.80
N ALA A 79 -2.95 -0.46 0.18
CA ALA A 79 -4.06 -1.18 0.81
C ALA A 79 -5.28 -0.27 0.99
N THR A 80 -5.55 0.15 2.22
CA THR A 80 -6.67 1.02 2.61
C THR A 80 -6.15 2.25 3.33
N ASN A 81 -6.96 3.31 3.42
CA ASN A 81 -6.59 4.56 4.11
C ASN A 81 -6.25 4.36 5.60
N ASP A 82 -6.74 3.30 6.21
CA ASP A 82 -6.52 2.97 7.61
C ASP A 82 -5.26 2.15 7.87
N ARG A 83 -4.52 1.75 6.81
CA ARG A 83 -3.29 0.95 6.89
C ARG A 83 -2.09 1.71 6.38
N VAL A 84 -0.94 1.45 6.99
CA VAL A 84 0.35 1.91 6.43
C VAL A 84 0.77 0.99 5.25
N PRO A 85 1.48 1.50 4.24
CA PRO A 85 1.89 2.89 4.06
C PRO A 85 0.71 3.78 3.65
N CYS A 86 0.65 4.97 4.24
CA CYS A 86 -0.36 5.97 3.91
C CYS A 86 0.12 6.86 2.77
N VAL A 87 0.33 6.28 1.60
CA VAL A 87 0.86 6.96 0.42
C VAL A 87 0.12 6.53 -0.85
N PHE A 88 0.22 7.36 -1.90
CA PHE A 88 -0.17 6.95 -3.24
C PHE A 88 1.07 6.48 -4.01
N LEU A 89 0.86 5.51 -4.88
CA LEU A 89 1.88 5.06 -5.84
C LEU A 89 1.39 5.36 -7.25
N GLU A 90 2.23 6.01 -8.04
CA GLU A 90 2.06 6.18 -9.47
C GLU A 90 3.07 5.30 -10.20
N ASN A 91 2.59 4.40 -11.04
CA ASN A 91 3.44 3.46 -11.80
C ASN A 91 4.49 2.77 -10.94
N ASN A 92 4.06 2.26 -9.79
CA ASN A 92 4.86 1.54 -8.78
C ASN A 92 5.87 2.42 -8.01
N ILE A 93 5.82 3.74 -8.11
CA ILE A 93 6.68 4.66 -7.37
C ILE A 93 5.82 5.48 -6.41
N VAL A 94 6.26 5.65 -5.18
CA VAL A 94 5.56 6.49 -4.19
C VAL A 94 5.62 7.95 -4.61
N VAL A 95 4.46 8.60 -4.66
CA VAL A 95 4.32 9.99 -5.07
C VAL A 95 4.75 10.92 -3.95
N GLY A 96 5.58 11.92 -4.27
CA GLY A 96 5.98 12.96 -3.33
C GLY A 96 7.03 12.52 -2.32
N LEU A 97 7.84 11.52 -2.62
CA LEU A 97 8.99 11.16 -1.79
C LEU A 97 9.98 12.32 -1.65
N ASP A 98 10.50 12.47 -0.44
CA ASP A 98 11.63 13.36 -0.14
C ASP A 98 12.84 12.50 0.26
N PRO A 99 13.97 12.56 -0.46
CA PRO A 99 15.18 11.82 -0.09
C PRO A 99 15.73 12.16 1.31
N ASN A 100 15.38 13.34 1.84
CA ASN A 100 15.78 13.76 3.19
C ASN A 100 14.83 13.25 4.29
N ASP A 101 13.66 12.72 3.92
CA ASP A 101 12.67 12.15 4.85
C ASP A 101 12.17 10.80 4.30
N PRO A 102 13.03 9.76 4.25
CA PRO A 102 12.69 8.46 3.67
C PRO A 102 11.56 7.77 4.44
N LEU A 103 10.77 6.99 3.71
CA LEU A 103 9.60 6.27 4.22
C LEU A 103 9.99 4.87 4.69
N TYR A 104 9.64 4.54 5.92
CA TYR A 104 9.79 3.21 6.51
C TYR A 104 8.44 2.67 7.00
N VAL A 105 8.19 1.39 6.78
CA VAL A 105 6.93 0.73 7.15
C VAL A 105 7.22 -0.62 7.83
N ASP A 106 6.55 -0.86 8.96
CA ASP A 106 6.59 -2.14 9.67
C ASP A 106 5.18 -2.49 10.19
N TYR A 107 4.81 -3.77 10.18
CA TYR A 107 3.52 -4.25 10.71
C TYR A 107 3.65 -4.99 12.04
N ARG A 108 4.86 -5.13 12.56
CA ARG A 108 5.16 -5.88 13.78
C ARG A 108 5.66 -5.01 14.91
N LYS A 109 6.46 -3.98 14.58
CA LYS A 109 7.20 -3.22 15.57
C LYS A 109 7.20 -1.72 15.25
N ASN A 110 6.94 -0.90 16.28
CA ASN A 110 7.05 0.55 16.15
C ASN A 110 8.51 1.00 16.00
N PHE A 111 8.71 2.11 15.33
CA PHE A 111 9.99 2.79 15.25
C PHE A 111 10.25 3.57 16.55
N SER A 112 11.51 3.56 16.99
CA SER A 112 11.89 4.26 18.22
C SER A 112 11.60 5.76 18.14
N GLY A 113 10.90 6.28 19.14
CA GLY A 113 10.53 7.70 19.24
C GLY A 113 9.30 8.12 18.44
N GLU A 114 8.69 7.22 17.65
CA GLU A 114 7.47 7.54 16.91
C GLU A 114 6.23 7.35 17.80
N PRO A 115 5.30 8.33 17.83
CA PRO A 115 4.07 8.23 18.60
C PRO A 115 3.10 7.22 18.00
N THR A 116 2.33 6.55 18.85
CA THR A 116 1.28 5.63 18.43
C THR A 116 -0.09 6.06 18.89
N GLY A 117 -1.12 5.68 18.19
CA GLY A 117 -2.50 5.96 18.57
C GLY A 117 -2.89 5.31 19.91
N LYS A 118 -2.21 4.24 20.29
CA LYS A 118 -2.40 3.56 21.57
C LYS A 118 -1.82 4.36 22.74
N ASP A 119 -0.61 4.87 22.58
CA ASP A 119 0.16 5.45 23.68
C ASP A 119 0.02 6.98 23.76
N ASN A 120 -0.49 7.62 22.70
CA ASN A 120 -0.63 9.07 22.57
C ASN A 120 -2.03 9.48 22.09
N PRO A 121 -3.10 9.14 22.84
CA PRO A 121 -4.47 9.44 22.43
C PRO A 121 -4.76 10.95 22.33
N GLU A 122 -4.01 11.80 23.01
CA GLU A 122 -4.11 13.26 22.98
C GLU A 122 -3.72 13.86 21.61
N LEU A 123 -2.97 13.12 20.79
CA LEU A 123 -2.59 13.53 19.43
C LEU A 123 -3.65 13.18 18.37
N LEU A 124 -4.70 12.48 18.77
CA LEU A 124 -5.72 12.01 17.83
C LEU A 124 -6.82 13.07 17.63
N ARG A 125 -7.25 13.20 16.39
CA ARG A 125 -8.42 14.00 15.98
C ARG A 125 -9.73 13.21 16.02
N MET A 126 -9.65 11.90 16.18
CA MET A 126 -10.80 11.01 16.23
C MET A 126 -10.50 9.77 17.10
N HIS A 127 -11.54 9.16 17.65
CA HIS A 127 -11.39 7.91 18.39
C HIS A 127 -10.88 6.78 17.48
N PRO A 128 -9.89 6.00 17.93
CA PRO A 128 -9.43 4.84 17.21
C PRO A 128 -10.51 3.75 17.22
N SER A 129 -10.69 3.07 16.10
CA SER A 129 -11.44 1.81 16.07
C SER A 129 -10.53 0.63 16.42
N VAL A 130 -11.12 -0.55 16.60
CA VAL A 130 -10.38 -1.78 16.93
C VAL A 130 -9.27 -2.05 15.88
N GLY A 131 -8.06 -2.25 16.36
CA GLY A 131 -6.88 -2.49 15.51
C GLY A 131 -6.12 -1.22 15.07
N HIS A 132 -6.70 -0.03 15.25
CA HIS A 132 -6.06 1.24 14.89
C HIS A 132 -5.21 1.76 16.06
N ALA A 133 -4.13 1.08 16.36
CA ALA A 133 -3.24 1.37 17.49
C ALA A 133 -1.83 1.78 17.08
N GLY A 134 -1.55 1.81 15.77
CA GLY A 134 -0.23 2.09 15.21
C GLY A 134 0.07 3.57 15.04
N SER A 135 0.87 3.90 14.04
CA SER A 135 1.33 5.26 13.77
C SER A 135 0.19 6.27 13.59
N ILE A 136 0.43 7.49 14.05
CA ILE A 136 -0.49 8.61 13.86
C ILE A 136 -0.11 9.33 12.56
N VAL A 137 -1.00 9.27 11.58
CA VAL A 137 -0.84 9.98 10.30
C VAL A 137 -1.95 11.02 10.17
N ASN A 138 -1.60 12.29 10.12
CA ASN A 138 -2.56 13.40 10.07
C ASN A 138 -3.60 13.37 11.21
N GLY A 139 -3.18 13.00 12.42
CA GLY A 139 -4.05 12.90 13.60
C GLY A 139 -5.01 11.71 13.58
N VAL A 140 -4.78 10.74 12.70
CA VAL A 140 -5.59 9.50 12.58
C VAL A 140 -4.69 8.29 12.85
N PRO A 141 -5.07 7.43 13.81
CA PRO A 141 -4.30 6.24 14.11
C PRO A 141 -4.48 5.21 12.99
N ARG A 142 -3.42 4.50 12.67
CA ARG A 142 -3.37 3.54 11.56
C ARG A 142 -3.12 2.11 12.05
N ILE A 143 -3.36 1.15 11.18
CA ILE A 143 -2.94 -0.23 11.36
C ILE A 143 -1.51 -0.36 10.82
N GLY A 144 -0.56 -0.78 11.68
CA GLY A 144 0.86 -0.83 11.40
C GLY A 144 1.60 0.45 11.74
N PHE A 145 2.89 0.47 11.48
CA PHE A 145 3.83 1.51 11.89
C PHE A 145 4.54 2.11 10.69
N GLN A 146 4.62 3.44 10.67
CA GLN A 146 5.25 4.22 9.61
C GLN A 146 6.11 5.30 10.22
N LYS A 147 7.32 5.48 9.69
CA LYS A 147 8.23 6.57 10.01
C LYS A 147 8.63 7.29 8.74
N GLY A 148 8.78 8.61 8.80
CA GLY A 148 9.17 9.43 7.65
C GLY A 148 8.10 9.52 6.56
N GLY A 149 8.52 9.99 5.38
CA GLY A 149 7.65 10.16 4.23
C GLY A 149 6.52 11.16 4.43
N LYS A 150 6.71 12.21 5.24
CA LYS A 150 5.65 13.18 5.59
C LYS A 150 5.09 13.89 4.36
N ALA A 151 5.94 14.22 3.40
CA ALA A 151 5.53 14.88 2.16
C ALA A 151 4.71 13.96 1.25
N ALA A 152 4.96 12.66 1.30
CA ALA A 152 4.29 11.65 0.50
C ALA A 152 2.96 11.14 1.09
N GLN A 153 2.64 11.49 2.35
CA GLN A 153 1.47 10.96 3.05
C GLN A 153 0.16 11.35 2.38
N CYS A 154 -0.68 10.35 2.12
CA CYS A 154 -2.05 10.59 1.68
C CYS A 154 -2.95 11.00 2.85
N GLY A 155 -3.83 11.98 2.61
CA GLY A 155 -4.77 12.49 3.59
C GLY A 155 -5.00 14.00 3.42
N PRO A 156 -6.00 14.57 4.09
CA PRO A 156 -6.20 16.01 4.05
C PRO A 156 -4.98 16.73 4.66
N ARG A 157 -4.45 17.65 3.90
CA ARG A 157 -3.44 18.60 4.35
C ARG A 157 -4.08 19.67 5.22
#